data_e91f0db148c1250603d45a45c525d14b
#
_entry.id   e91f0db148c1250603d45a45c525d14b
#
_cell.length_a   1.000
_cell.length_b   1.000
_cell.length_c   1.000
_cell.angle_alpha   90.00
_cell.angle_beta   90.00
_cell.angle_gamma   90.00
#
_symmetry.space_group_name_H-M   'P 1'
#
loop_
_entity.id
_entity.type
_entity.pdbx_description
1 polymer ?
#
loop_
_entity_poly.entity_id
_entity_poly.type
_entity_poly.pdbx_seq_one_letter_code
_entity_poly.pdbx_strand_id
1 'polypeptide(L)'
;MAEGHASTPRLSVTAGAGLRASPRRATNGMGCTAQSLKPRPAQYRLEFDGGSTIAVRGRGLIGRDPVAAADKNVEHLIALADETMTMSRTHLEFDIGESGLWVRDCASTNGSEIEVDGYRTAMEPGLPVHAPSGCTIHMGGRRVKVLTILSHSAIDPQINWGVATHTGAVRETNQDAYCTTPTVFAVADGVGGHSAGDIAAHETVEALSTLAGREEVTDEMVRACLADARARIGRIPVAHGQPPATTLSGVIATRLDDVPTWLIVNIGDSRTYRLNSDGLQQLSIDHSIVQELIDMHAIDPSEARSHPTRNVLTRALRADIEYPADVWGLPIIAGDRILVCSDGLTREVDDGFISRVLRAIPDPLAAANQLVKAAVDAGGHDNVTVLIIDATEVQRVNPATA
;
A
#
# COMPACT_ATOMS: atom_id res chain seq x y z
N MET A 1 -36.88 20.33 3.40
CA MET A 1 -35.82 19.75 2.59
C MET A 1 -34.66 19.47 3.53
N ALA A 2 -34.50 18.25 3.95
CA ALA A 2 -33.50 17.83 4.92
C ALA A 2 -32.41 17.05 4.15
N GLU A 3 -31.21 17.62 4.16
CA GLU A 3 -30.01 16.94 3.61
C GLU A 3 -29.56 15.85 4.59
N GLY A 4 -29.66 14.61 4.14
CA GLY A 4 -29.16 13.46 4.87
C GLY A 4 -27.67 13.30 4.65
N HIS A 5 -26.85 13.61 5.64
CA HIS A 5 -25.44 13.23 5.67
C HIS A 5 -25.33 11.73 5.94
N ALA A 6 -24.84 10.98 4.97
CA ALA A 6 -24.44 9.59 5.15
C ALA A 6 -23.18 9.55 6.01
N SER A 7 -23.32 9.12 7.27
CA SER A 7 -22.21 8.88 8.19
C SER A 7 -21.53 7.56 7.81
N THR A 8 -20.26 7.61 7.47
CA THR A 8 -19.40 6.41 7.37
C THR A 8 -19.34 5.72 8.74
N PRO A 9 -19.56 4.40 8.85
CA PRO A 9 -19.49 3.71 10.13
C PRO A 9 -18.05 3.68 10.65
N ARG A 10 -17.85 4.22 11.86
CA ARG A 10 -16.57 4.16 12.57
C ARG A 10 -16.40 2.76 13.20
N LEU A 11 -15.27 2.12 12.93
CA LEU A 11 -14.78 0.96 13.68
C LEU A 11 -14.05 1.44 14.94
N SER A 12 -14.37 0.84 16.09
CA SER A 12 -13.60 1.02 17.31
C SER A 12 -12.88 -0.30 17.65
N VAL A 13 -11.55 -0.23 17.79
CA VAL A 13 -10.71 -1.34 18.27
C VAL A 13 -10.12 -0.91 19.62
N THR A 14 -10.37 -1.68 20.67
CA THR A 14 -9.70 -1.47 21.95
C THR A 14 -8.71 -2.61 22.18
N ALA A 15 -7.44 -2.26 22.38
CA ALA A 15 -6.41 -3.20 22.84
C ALA A 15 -6.54 -3.41 24.36
N GLY A 16 -6.53 -4.65 24.81
CA GLY A 16 -6.54 -5.00 26.23
C GLY A 16 -5.23 -4.58 26.89
N ALA A 17 -5.33 -3.86 28.02
CA ALA A 17 -4.18 -3.38 28.76
C ALA A 17 -3.39 -4.53 29.40
N GLY A 18 -2.16 -4.75 28.92
CA GLY A 18 -1.21 -5.70 29.50
C GLY A 18 -0.65 -5.21 30.84
N LEU A 19 -0.61 -6.11 31.83
CA LEU A 19 -0.05 -5.92 33.16
C LEU A 19 1.46 -5.70 33.13
N ARG A 20 1.92 -4.70 33.86
CA ARG A 20 3.35 -4.34 34.06
C ARG A 20 4.14 -5.46 34.73
N ALA A 21 5.24 -5.90 34.14
CA ALA A 21 6.27 -6.72 34.77
C ALA A 21 7.44 -5.85 35.24
N SER A 22 7.85 -6.03 36.49
CA SER A 22 9.00 -5.38 37.10
C SER A 22 10.33 -6.02 36.64
N PRO A 23 11.45 -5.27 36.58
CA PRO A 23 12.73 -5.77 36.08
C PRO A 23 13.45 -6.62 37.09
N ARG A 24 13.90 -7.81 36.73
CA ARG A 24 14.90 -8.59 37.45
C ARG A 24 16.22 -8.63 36.68
N ARG A 25 17.30 -8.45 37.46
CA ARG A 25 18.73 -8.36 37.14
C ARG A 25 19.25 -9.51 36.27
N ALA A 26 20.10 -9.12 35.32
CA ALA A 26 20.92 -10.02 34.51
C ALA A 26 22.01 -10.71 35.31
N THR A 27 22.25 -12.01 35.10
CA THR A 27 23.50 -12.72 35.33
C THR A 27 23.91 -13.43 34.05
N ASN A 28 25.20 -13.22 33.67
CA ASN A 28 25.88 -13.82 32.54
C ASN A 28 25.92 -15.36 32.61
N GLY A 29 25.67 -16.00 31.47
CA GLY A 29 25.96 -17.41 31.25
C GLY A 29 25.96 -17.71 29.76
N MET A 30 27.15 -17.83 29.14
CA MET A 30 27.34 -18.34 27.80
C MET A 30 26.83 -19.77 27.69
N GLY A 31 25.86 -19.99 26.85
CA GLY A 31 25.40 -21.31 26.46
C GLY A 31 24.69 -21.20 25.12
N CYS A 32 25.40 -21.47 24.03
CA CYS A 32 24.86 -21.49 22.67
C CYS A 32 24.04 -22.77 22.50
N THR A 33 22.73 -22.72 22.84
CA THR A 33 21.77 -23.75 22.44
C THR A 33 20.96 -23.21 21.25
N ALA A 34 21.07 -23.91 20.15
CA ALA A 34 20.22 -23.68 18.97
C ALA A 34 18.75 -23.79 19.39
N GLN A 35 18.08 -22.68 19.65
CA GLN A 35 16.66 -22.65 19.84
C GLN A 35 16.02 -22.90 18.46
N SER A 36 15.35 -24.04 18.34
CA SER A 36 14.40 -24.33 17.29
C SER A 36 13.39 -23.18 17.26
N LEU A 37 13.47 -22.33 16.23
CA LEU A 37 12.49 -21.27 15.97
C LEU A 37 11.16 -21.96 15.68
N LYS A 38 10.23 -21.90 16.63
CA LYS A 38 8.84 -22.29 16.39
C LYS A 38 8.32 -21.43 15.22
N PRO A 39 7.61 -22.03 14.27
CA PRO A 39 7.00 -21.24 13.18
C PRO A 39 6.09 -20.18 13.83
N ARG A 40 6.24 -18.92 13.40
CA ARG A 40 5.33 -17.85 13.84
C ARG A 40 3.92 -18.20 13.34
N PRO A 41 2.87 -17.97 14.14
CA PRO A 41 1.50 -18.22 13.72
C PRO A 41 1.19 -17.38 12.46
N ALA A 42 0.43 -17.99 11.54
CA ALA A 42 -0.06 -17.31 10.35
C ALA A 42 -0.83 -16.03 10.75
N GLN A 43 -0.65 -14.97 9.98
CA GLN A 43 -1.43 -13.75 10.16
C GLN A 43 -2.61 -13.77 9.20
N TYR A 44 -3.74 -13.26 9.66
CA TYR A 44 -4.95 -13.17 8.86
C TYR A 44 -5.41 -11.72 8.75
N ARG A 45 -6.06 -11.40 7.63
CA ARG A 45 -6.77 -10.15 7.42
C ARG A 45 -8.25 -10.46 7.35
N LEU A 46 -9.02 -9.75 8.11
CA LEU A 46 -10.48 -9.76 8.06
C LEU A 46 -10.94 -8.55 7.25
N GLU A 47 -11.64 -8.79 6.15
CA GLU A 47 -12.19 -7.75 5.28
C GLU A 47 -13.72 -7.73 5.46
N PHE A 48 -14.26 -6.59 5.89
CA PHE A 48 -15.67 -6.42 6.19
C PHE A 48 -16.43 -5.81 5.01
N ASP A 49 -17.72 -6.08 4.93
CA ASP A 49 -18.64 -5.58 3.89
C ASP A 49 -18.68 -4.04 3.72
N GLY A 50 -18.20 -3.28 4.68
CA GLY A 50 -17.99 -1.83 4.60
C GLY A 50 -16.64 -1.41 3.99
N GLY A 51 -15.85 -2.34 3.43
CA GLY A 51 -14.52 -2.08 2.85
C GLY A 51 -13.40 -1.90 3.88
N SER A 52 -13.70 -1.95 5.18
CA SER A 52 -12.69 -1.88 6.23
C SER A 52 -11.96 -3.21 6.38
N THR A 53 -10.65 -3.16 6.67
CA THR A 53 -9.81 -4.34 6.89
C THR A 53 -9.09 -4.27 8.23
N ILE A 54 -8.94 -5.41 8.89
CA ILE A 54 -8.20 -5.53 10.15
C ILE A 54 -7.24 -6.72 10.05
N ALA A 55 -5.97 -6.50 10.32
CA ALA A 55 -5.00 -7.58 10.52
C ALA A 55 -5.19 -8.16 11.93
N VAL A 56 -5.28 -9.49 12.03
CA VAL A 56 -5.51 -10.18 13.30
C VAL A 56 -4.41 -11.19 13.59
N ARG A 57 -4.05 -11.26 14.87
CA ARG A 57 -3.12 -12.22 15.45
C ARG A 57 -3.75 -12.75 16.74
N GLY A 58 -3.75 -14.07 16.95
CA GLY A 58 -4.34 -14.64 18.16
C GLY A 58 -5.87 -14.56 18.19
N ARG A 59 -6.42 -14.44 19.39
CA ARG A 59 -7.85 -14.60 19.67
C ARG A 59 -8.61 -13.28 19.61
N GLY A 60 -9.80 -13.29 19.02
CA GLY A 60 -10.67 -12.13 19.00
C GLY A 60 -12.16 -12.44 19.02
N LEU A 61 -12.94 -11.38 19.26
CA LEU A 61 -14.42 -11.41 19.26
C LEU A 61 -14.94 -10.38 18.26
N ILE A 62 -15.98 -10.74 17.53
CA ILE A 62 -16.69 -9.88 16.58
C ILE A 62 -18.15 -9.81 17.00
N GLY A 63 -18.74 -8.62 16.97
CA GLY A 63 -20.14 -8.41 17.27
C GLY A 63 -20.51 -6.92 17.22
N ARG A 64 -21.76 -6.57 17.53
CA ARG A 64 -22.17 -5.16 17.60
C ARG A 64 -21.62 -4.41 18.83
N ASP A 65 -21.28 -5.17 19.91
CA ASP A 65 -20.74 -4.64 21.19
C ASP A 65 -20.04 -5.80 21.92
N PRO A 66 -18.91 -6.34 21.37
CA PRO A 66 -18.29 -7.56 21.89
C PRO A 66 -17.64 -7.32 23.24
N VAL A 67 -17.88 -8.22 24.18
CA VAL A 67 -17.33 -8.18 25.54
C VAL A 67 -16.57 -9.46 25.82
N ALA A 68 -15.31 -9.31 26.21
CA ALA A 68 -14.48 -10.44 26.64
C ALA A 68 -14.85 -10.87 28.07
N ALA A 69 -14.92 -12.19 28.30
CA ALA A 69 -14.99 -12.74 29.67
C ALA A 69 -13.64 -12.53 30.38
N ALA A 70 -13.69 -12.28 31.67
CA ALA A 70 -12.51 -11.88 32.46
C ALA A 70 -11.39 -12.94 32.54
N ASP A 71 -11.69 -14.19 32.22
CA ASP A 71 -10.80 -15.35 32.24
C ASP A 71 -10.18 -15.68 30.87
N LYS A 72 -10.54 -14.93 29.81
CA LYS A 72 -10.07 -15.18 28.43
C LYS A 72 -9.12 -14.09 27.97
N ASN A 73 -7.94 -14.51 27.52
CA ASN A 73 -7.01 -13.60 26.84
C ASN A 73 -7.54 -13.33 25.41
N VAL A 74 -8.12 -12.15 25.21
CA VAL A 74 -8.67 -11.70 23.91
C VAL A 74 -7.85 -10.51 23.46
N GLU A 75 -7.23 -10.63 22.28
CA GLU A 75 -6.37 -9.61 21.71
C GLU A 75 -7.16 -8.60 20.87
N HIS A 76 -8.28 -9.04 20.28
CA HIS A 76 -9.10 -8.21 19.40
C HIS A 76 -10.56 -8.18 19.84
N LEU A 77 -11.11 -6.97 20.01
CA LEU A 77 -12.54 -6.72 20.18
C LEU A 77 -13.00 -5.89 18.98
N ILE A 78 -13.73 -6.52 18.06
CA ILE A 78 -14.13 -5.91 16.79
C ILE A 78 -15.62 -5.60 16.84
N ALA A 79 -15.94 -4.33 17.05
CA ALA A 79 -17.32 -3.83 17.05
C ALA A 79 -17.73 -3.39 15.64
N LEU A 80 -18.81 -3.97 15.13
CA LEU A 80 -19.41 -3.64 13.84
C LEU A 80 -20.74 -2.94 14.04
N ALA A 81 -20.92 -1.77 13.44
CA ALA A 81 -22.21 -1.12 13.42
C ALA A 81 -23.23 -1.99 12.69
N ASP A 82 -24.36 -2.27 13.34
CA ASP A 82 -25.47 -3.05 12.78
C ASP A 82 -26.80 -2.37 13.10
N GLU A 83 -27.23 -1.49 12.20
CA GLU A 83 -28.49 -0.75 12.33
C GLU A 83 -29.72 -1.66 12.28
N THR A 84 -29.59 -2.84 11.67
CA THR A 84 -30.66 -3.83 11.53
C THR A 84 -30.84 -4.69 12.77
N MET A 85 -29.92 -4.60 13.74
CA MET A 85 -29.94 -5.38 14.98
C MET A 85 -29.97 -6.90 14.77
N THR A 86 -29.48 -7.37 13.62
CA THR A 86 -29.41 -8.80 13.28
C THR A 86 -28.19 -9.51 13.85
N MET A 87 -27.17 -8.74 14.24
CA MET A 87 -25.96 -9.25 14.87
C MET A 87 -26.07 -9.22 16.39
N SER A 88 -25.65 -10.27 17.06
CA SER A 88 -25.55 -10.34 18.53
C SER A 88 -24.46 -9.42 19.06
N ARG A 89 -24.53 -9.05 20.36
CA ARG A 89 -23.49 -8.23 21.01
C ARG A 89 -22.11 -8.86 20.85
N THR A 90 -21.94 -10.10 21.27
CA THR A 90 -20.80 -10.97 20.88
C THR A 90 -21.39 -12.05 19.97
N HIS A 91 -21.02 -12.05 18.68
CA HIS A 91 -21.62 -12.92 17.69
C HIS A 91 -20.69 -14.08 17.30
N LEU A 92 -19.44 -13.75 17.00
CA LEU A 92 -18.42 -14.68 16.55
C LEU A 92 -17.16 -14.55 17.40
N GLU A 93 -16.53 -15.66 17.69
CA GLU A 93 -15.18 -15.76 18.23
C GLU A 93 -14.27 -16.33 17.16
N PHE A 94 -13.04 -15.82 17.07
CA PHE A 94 -11.98 -16.42 16.25
C PHE A 94 -10.73 -16.65 17.08
N ASP A 95 -9.92 -17.61 16.64
CA ASP A 95 -8.62 -17.91 17.22
C ASP A 95 -7.67 -18.41 16.13
N ILE A 96 -6.37 -18.11 16.26
CA ILE A 96 -5.34 -18.50 15.30
C ILE A 96 -4.42 -19.51 15.97
N GLY A 97 -4.54 -20.77 15.54
CA GLY A 97 -3.70 -21.89 16.00
C GLY A 97 -2.67 -22.31 14.95
N GLU A 98 -1.92 -23.37 15.26
CA GLU A 98 -0.91 -23.94 14.35
C GLU A 98 -1.50 -24.41 12.99
N SER A 99 -2.77 -24.83 13.00
CA SER A 99 -3.51 -25.31 11.81
C SER A 99 -4.29 -24.24 11.06
N GLY A 100 -4.22 -22.98 11.47
CA GLY A 100 -4.89 -21.86 10.80
C GLY A 100 -5.89 -21.12 11.67
N LEU A 101 -6.74 -20.31 11.01
CA LEU A 101 -7.80 -19.54 11.66
C LEU A 101 -9.03 -20.41 11.88
N TRP A 102 -9.53 -20.39 13.10
CA TRP A 102 -10.76 -21.03 13.52
C TRP A 102 -11.77 -19.99 13.94
N VAL A 103 -13.01 -20.24 13.60
CA VAL A 103 -14.14 -19.39 13.98
C VAL A 103 -15.20 -20.21 14.71
N ARG A 104 -15.94 -19.56 15.62
CA ARG A 104 -16.99 -20.19 16.41
C ARG A 104 -18.13 -19.21 16.60
N ASP A 105 -19.35 -19.66 16.29
CA ASP A 105 -20.55 -18.91 16.64
C ASP A 105 -20.74 -18.90 18.17
N CYS A 106 -20.93 -17.74 18.76
CA CYS A 106 -21.09 -17.55 20.22
C CYS A 106 -22.53 -17.78 20.69
N ALA A 107 -23.25 -18.71 20.11
CA ALA A 107 -24.70 -18.93 20.31
C ALA A 107 -25.49 -17.67 19.94
N SER A 108 -25.18 -17.11 18.80
CA SER A 108 -25.81 -15.90 18.30
C SER A 108 -27.29 -16.10 17.98
N THR A 109 -28.10 -15.04 18.04
CA THR A 109 -29.55 -15.13 17.86
C THR A 109 -29.94 -15.59 16.46
N ASN A 110 -29.21 -15.16 15.44
CA ASN A 110 -29.53 -15.46 14.04
C ASN A 110 -28.56 -16.48 13.41
N GLY A 111 -27.62 -17.02 14.18
CA GLY A 111 -26.62 -17.96 13.70
C GLY A 111 -25.57 -17.34 12.80
N SER A 112 -24.58 -18.15 12.47
CA SER A 112 -23.51 -17.83 11.51
C SER A 112 -23.44 -18.88 10.42
N GLU A 113 -23.02 -18.46 9.22
CA GLU A 113 -22.75 -19.37 8.10
C GLU A 113 -21.35 -19.13 7.58
N ILE A 114 -20.67 -20.18 7.14
CA ILE A 114 -19.41 -20.10 6.43
C ILE A 114 -19.61 -20.44 4.96
N GLU A 115 -19.09 -19.59 4.06
CA GLU A 115 -19.14 -19.79 2.61
C GLU A 115 -17.73 -20.08 2.10
N VAL A 116 -17.55 -21.23 1.48
CA VAL A 116 -16.29 -21.68 0.85
C VAL A 116 -16.62 -22.08 -0.59
N ASP A 117 -15.90 -21.51 -1.56
CA ASP A 117 -16.10 -21.78 -3.00
C ASP A 117 -17.57 -21.64 -3.46
N GLY A 118 -18.29 -20.69 -2.87
CA GLY A 118 -19.70 -20.41 -3.18
C GLY A 118 -20.71 -21.32 -2.47
N TYR A 119 -20.28 -22.28 -1.67
CA TYR A 119 -21.15 -23.16 -0.87
C TYR A 119 -21.27 -22.63 0.55
N ARG A 120 -22.51 -22.37 1.00
CA ARG A 120 -22.80 -21.93 2.37
C ARG A 120 -23.17 -23.09 3.26
N THR A 121 -22.57 -23.13 4.44
CA THR A 121 -22.83 -24.11 5.48
C THR A 121 -23.11 -23.40 6.80
N ALA A 122 -24.22 -23.73 7.46
CA ALA A 122 -24.54 -23.20 8.78
C ALA A 122 -23.53 -23.71 9.82
N MET A 123 -23.11 -22.84 10.72
CA MET A 123 -22.21 -23.18 11.81
C MET A 123 -23.04 -23.66 13.03
N GLU A 124 -22.61 -24.75 13.64
CA GLU A 124 -23.20 -25.17 14.91
C GLU A 124 -22.73 -24.26 16.05
N PRO A 125 -23.65 -23.67 16.85
CA PRO A 125 -23.27 -22.79 17.94
C PRO A 125 -22.30 -23.46 18.93
N GLY A 126 -21.23 -22.76 19.25
CA GLY A 126 -20.20 -23.23 20.18
C GLY A 126 -19.13 -24.16 19.62
N LEU A 127 -19.34 -24.73 18.41
CA LEU A 127 -18.35 -25.60 17.77
C LEU A 127 -17.37 -24.78 16.91
N PRO A 128 -16.04 -24.97 17.05
CA PRO A 128 -15.07 -24.31 16.22
C PRO A 128 -15.05 -24.91 14.80
N VAL A 129 -15.04 -24.04 13.78
CA VAL A 129 -14.95 -24.39 12.37
C VAL A 129 -13.70 -23.78 11.78
N HIS A 130 -12.92 -24.53 11.00
CA HIS A 130 -11.77 -24.00 10.29
C HIS A 130 -12.23 -23.02 9.19
N ALA A 131 -11.64 -21.82 9.18
CA ALA A 131 -11.92 -20.77 8.20
C ALA A 131 -10.75 -20.64 7.22
N PRO A 132 -10.82 -21.32 6.05
CA PRO A 132 -9.74 -21.25 5.06
C PRO A 132 -9.64 -19.85 4.45
N SER A 133 -8.47 -19.51 3.93
CA SER A 133 -8.26 -18.25 3.19
C SER A 133 -9.23 -18.18 2.00
N GLY A 134 -9.84 -17.02 1.81
CA GLY A 134 -10.84 -16.79 0.76
C GLY A 134 -12.28 -17.07 1.18
N CYS A 135 -12.51 -17.73 2.31
CA CYS A 135 -13.88 -17.95 2.81
C CYS A 135 -14.54 -16.64 3.25
N THR A 136 -15.88 -16.64 3.21
CA THR A 136 -16.69 -15.54 3.75
C THR A 136 -17.56 -16.07 4.89
N ILE A 137 -17.56 -15.37 6.02
CA ILE A 137 -18.41 -15.69 7.17
C ILE A 137 -19.56 -14.69 7.20
N HIS A 138 -20.78 -15.21 7.25
CA HIS A 138 -22.02 -14.44 7.35
C HIS A 138 -22.49 -14.44 8.80
N MET A 139 -22.81 -13.26 9.33
CA MET A 139 -23.20 -13.02 10.73
C MET A 139 -24.42 -12.11 10.76
N GLY A 140 -25.61 -12.66 10.72
CA GLY A 140 -26.83 -11.88 10.52
C GLY A 140 -26.79 -11.13 9.17
N GLY A 141 -26.95 -9.80 9.18
CA GLY A 141 -26.86 -8.96 7.98
C GLY A 141 -25.45 -8.55 7.57
N ARG A 142 -24.41 -8.99 8.30
CA ARG A 142 -23.01 -8.61 8.06
C ARG A 142 -22.18 -9.79 7.58
N ARG A 143 -21.09 -9.49 6.90
CA ARG A 143 -20.16 -10.50 6.40
C ARG A 143 -18.71 -10.05 6.58
N VAL A 144 -17.83 -11.05 6.75
CA VAL A 144 -16.40 -10.87 6.81
C VAL A 144 -15.72 -11.89 5.92
N LYS A 145 -14.84 -11.44 5.05
CA LYS A 145 -13.96 -12.28 4.24
C LYS A 145 -12.65 -12.52 4.99
N VAL A 146 -12.24 -13.78 5.06
CA VAL A 146 -10.98 -14.20 5.68
C VAL A 146 -9.92 -14.32 4.61
N LEU A 147 -8.82 -13.61 4.78
CA LEU A 147 -7.65 -13.69 3.91
C LEU A 147 -6.44 -14.07 4.74
N THR A 148 -5.69 -15.09 4.33
CA THR A 148 -4.40 -15.38 4.94
C THR A 148 -3.40 -14.33 4.49
N ILE A 149 -2.84 -13.60 5.44
CA ILE A 149 -1.59 -12.91 5.17
C ILE A 149 -0.55 -14.03 5.24
N LEU A 150 -0.12 -14.54 4.09
CA LEU A 150 0.99 -15.47 4.07
C LEU A 150 2.16 -14.79 4.77
N SER A 151 2.42 -15.17 6.02
CA SER A 151 3.70 -14.89 6.63
C SER A 151 4.72 -15.75 5.88
N HIS A 152 5.14 -15.30 4.71
CA HIS A 152 6.43 -15.72 4.21
C HIS A 152 7.39 -15.44 5.37
N SER A 153 8.10 -16.47 5.83
CA SER A 153 9.17 -16.34 6.82
C SER A 153 9.86 -15.01 6.59
N ALA A 154 10.13 -14.25 7.65
CA ALA A 154 10.71 -12.92 7.58
C ALA A 154 12.09 -12.98 6.90
N ILE A 155 12.06 -13.13 5.61
CA ILE A 155 13.14 -12.92 4.67
C ILE A 155 12.97 -11.44 4.34
N ASP A 156 13.92 -10.62 4.77
CA ASP A 156 13.99 -9.25 4.27
C ASP A 156 14.14 -9.38 2.76
N PRO A 157 13.19 -8.86 1.96
CA PRO A 157 13.28 -9.00 0.52
C PRO A 157 14.55 -8.31 0.06
N GLN A 158 15.33 -8.98 -0.76
CA GLN A 158 16.43 -8.35 -1.44
C GLN A 158 15.83 -7.45 -2.52
N ILE A 159 16.11 -6.15 -2.45
CA ILE A 159 15.58 -5.17 -3.39
C ILE A 159 16.66 -4.86 -4.41
N ASN A 160 16.30 -5.05 -5.68
CA ASN A 160 17.10 -4.67 -6.84
C ASN A 160 16.35 -3.60 -7.63
N TRP A 161 17.06 -2.65 -8.26
CA TRP A 161 16.40 -1.59 -9.04
C TRP A 161 17.22 -1.14 -10.23
N GLY A 162 16.52 -0.50 -11.17
CA GLY A 162 17.12 0.19 -12.30
C GLY A 162 16.32 1.44 -12.64
N VAL A 163 17.01 2.51 -13.00
CA VAL A 163 16.40 3.78 -13.38
C VAL A 163 16.93 4.24 -14.72
N ALA A 164 16.04 4.81 -15.54
CA ALA A 164 16.38 5.50 -16.77
C ALA A 164 15.57 6.80 -16.86
N THR A 165 16.20 7.85 -17.34
CA THR A 165 15.57 9.17 -17.56
C THR A 165 16.03 9.76 -18.88
N HIS A 166 15.17 10.52 -19.53
CA HIS A 166 15.46 11.17 -20.81
C HIS A 166 14.67 12.49 -20.93
N THR A 167 15.28 13.49 -21.51
CA THR A 167 14.64 14.80 -21.74
C THR A 167 13.44 14.75 -22.70
N GLY A 168 13.31 13.65 -23.45
CA GLY A 168 12.36 13.56 -24.56
C GLY A 168 12.96 14.10 -25.86
N ALA A 169 12.13 14.21 -26.90
CA ALA A 169 12.52 14.74 -28.21
C ALA A 169 12.14 16.21 -28.42
N VAL A 170 11.25 16.74 -27.57
CA VAL A 170 10.63 18.07 -27.74
C VAL A 170 11.08 19.07 -26.67
N ARG A 171 11.33 18.61 -25.45
CA ARG A 171 11.75 19.49 -24.34
C ARG A 171 13.23 19.86 -24.46
N GLU A 172 13.60 21.05 -24.00
CA GLU A 172 15.00 21.51 -23.96
C GLU A 172 15.74 21.04 -22.71
N THR A 173 15.00 20.89 -21.58
CA THR A 173 15.54 20.51 -20.28
C THR A 173 14.75 19.36 -19.69
N ASN A 174 15.40 18.56 -18.87
CA ASN A 174 14.74 17.53 -18.09
C ASN A 174 14.36 18.12 -16.73
N GLN A 175 13.05 18.21 -16.43
CA GLN A 175 12.50 18.70 -15.18
C GLN A 175 12.06 17.57 -14.24
N ASP A 176 12.18 16.33 -14.69
CA ASP A 176 11.98 15.16 -13.83
C ASP A 176 13.17 15.01 -12.86
N ALA A 177 12.87 14.60 -11.64
CA ALA A 177 13.85 14.14 -10.68
C ALA A 177 13.47 12.76 -10.13
N TYR A 178 14.45 12.02 -9.64
CA TYR A 178 14.21 10.74 -9.00
C TYR A 178 15.13 10.53 -7.80
N CYS A 179 14.72 9.69 -6.87
CA CYS A 179 15.63 9.15 -5.87
C CYS A 179 15.60 7.62 -5.88
N THR A 180 16.79 7.04 -5.72
CA THR A 180 17.00 5.60 -5.60
C THR A 180 17.95 5.35 -4.44
N THR A 181 17.39 4.94 -3.34
CA THR A 181 18.15 4.53 -2.15
C THR A 181 17.84 3.06 -1.87
N PRO A 182 18.49 2.39 -0.92
CA PRO A 182 18.16 1.01 -0.60
C PRO A 182 16.69 0.76 -0.22
N THR A 183 15.98 1.80 0.27
CA THR A 183 14.61 1.66 0.77
C THR A 183 13.62 2.70 0.24
N VAL A 184 14.08 3.78 -0.40
CA VAL A 184 13.21 4.85 -0.91
C VAL A 184 13.39 5.01 -2.40
N PHE A 185 12.31 4.93 -3.15
CA PHE A 185 12.26 4.96 -4.60
C PHE A 185 11.14 5.89 -5.05
N ALA A 186 11.47 6.98 -5.74
CA ALA A 186 10.48 7.96 -6.14
C ALA A 186 10.87 8.68 -7.43
N VAL A 187 9.83 9.14 -8.14
CA VAL A 187 9.91 10.01 -9.30
C VAL A 187 9.07 11.25 -9.02
N ALA A 188 9.59 12.42 -9.37
CA ALA A 188 8.91 13.70 -9.29
C ALA A 188 9.03 14.39 -10.65
N ASP A 189 7.92 14.89 -11.17
CA ASP A 189 7.83 15.62 -12.44
C ASP A 189 7.59 17.10 -12.14
N GLY A 190 8.52 17.95 -12.56
CA GLY A 190 8.51 19.38 -12.29
C GLY A 190 7.50 20.11 -13.17
N VAL A 191 6.49 20.73 -12.55
CA VAL A 191 5.42 21.43 -13.24
C VAL A 191 5.70 22.94 -13.29
N GLY A 192 5.54 23.57 -14.47
CA GLY A 192 5.58 25.03 -14.58
C GLY A 192 6.45 25.62 -15.69
N GLY A 193 6.98 24.84 -16.61
CA GLY A 193 7.53 25.30 -17.92
C GLY A 193 8.76 26.20 -17.89
N HIS A 194 9.38 26.47 -16.75
CA HIS A 194 10.59 27.27 -16.57
C HIS A 194 11.44 26.65 -15.45
N SER A 195 12.71 27.03 -15.33
CA SER A 195 13.77 26.49 -14.46
C SER A 195 13.40 26.18 -12.99
N ALA A 196 12.20 26.47 -12.56
CA ALA A 196 11.74 26.29 -11.19
C ALA A 196 11.06 24.93 -10.94
N GLY A 197 10.58 24.24 -11.98
CA GLY A 197 9.98 22.89 -11.86
C GLY A 197 11.02 21.83 -11.52
N ASP A 198 12.18 21.89 -12.17
CA ASP A 198 13.31 20.99 -11.93
C ASP A 198 13.82 21.11 -10.48
N ILE A 199 13.90 22.34 -9.95
CA ILE A 199 14.30 22.56 -8.56
C ILE A 199 13.24 22.01 -7.61
N ALA A 200 11.94 22.23 -7.88
CA ALA A 200 10.86 21.71 -7.04
C ALA A 200 10.85 20.18 -7.00
N ALA A 201 11.04 19.53 -8.16
CA ALA A 201 11.15 18.08 -8.26
C ALA A 201 12.36 17.55 -7.47
N HIS A 202 13.52 18.20 -7.63
CA HIS A 202 14.75 17.80 -6.92
C HIS A 202 14.62 17.93 -5.40
N GLU A 203 14.15 19.09 -4.90
CA GLU A 203 13.93 19.30 -3.46
C GLU A 203 12.95 18.28 -2.86
N THR A 204 11.97 17.83 -3.65
CA THR A 204 10.98 16.84 -3.20
C THR A 204 11.59 15.46 -3.04
N VAL A 205 12.32 14.97 -4.04
CA VAL A 205 12.95 13.65 -3.95
C VAL A 205 14.11 13.64 -2.94
N GLU A 206 14.81 14.74 -2.78
CA GLU A 206 15.85 14.90 -1.75
C GLU A 206 15.25 14.84 -0.35
N ALA A 207 14.16 15.56 -0.09
CA ALA A 207 13.47 15.49 1.18
C ALA A 207 13.02 14.06 1.48
N LEU A 208 12.40 13.37 0.51
CA LEU A 208 11.93 11.98 0.70
C LEU A 208 13.10 11.01 0.96
N SER A 209 14.26 11.25 0.34
CA SER A 209 15.47 10.42 0.51
C SER A 209 15.97 10.39 1.95
N THR A 210 15.63 11.38 2.78
CA THR A 210 15.99 11.43 4.22
C THR A 210 15.33 10.33 5.05
N LEU A 211 14.31 9.66 4.50
CA LEU A 211 13.66 8.51 5.11
C LEU A 211 14.43 7.20 4.88
N ALA A 212 15.46 7.22 4.02
CA ALA A 212 16.22 6.03 3.69
C ALA A 212 16.93 5.41 4.91
N GLY A 213 16.96 4.08 4.95
CA GLY A 213 17.65 3.32 5.99
C GLY A 213 16.96 3.32 7.36
N ARG A 214 15.75 3.87 7.46
CA ARG A 214 14.94 3.74 8.67
C ARG A 214 14.27 2.37 8.69
N GLU A 215 14.26 1.74 9.86
CA GLU A 215 13.66 0.42 10.03
C GLU A 215 12.14 0.47 9.85
N GLU A 216 11.52 1.54 10.35
CA GLU A 216 10.10 1.82 10.20
C GLU A 216 9.90 3.23 9.66
N VAL A 217 9.05 3.36 8.64
CA VAL A 217 8.59 4.63 8.08
C VAL A 217 7.07 4.63 8.09
N THR A 218 6.49 5.58 8.82
CA THR A 218 5.03 5.74 8.97
C THR A 218 4.47 6.80 8.02
N ASP A 219 3.15 6.84 7.86
CA ASP A 219 2.44 7.89 7.11
C ASP A 219 2.76 9.30 7.66
N GLU A 220 2.79 9.47 8.99
CA GLU A 220 3.13 10.76 9.60
C GLU A 220 4.54 11.22 9.23
N MET A 221 5.49 10.29 9.16
CA MET A 221 6.87 10.62 8.76
C MET A 221 6.95 11.05 7.29
N VAL A 222 6.19 10.38 6.41
CA VAL A 222 6.09 10.80 5.00
C VAL A 222 5.45 12.18 4.90
N ARG A 223 4.34 12.43 5.59
CA ARG A 223 3.68 13.75 5.60
C ARG A 223 4.58 14.86 6.14
N ALA A 224 5.33 14.61 7.21
CA ALA A 224 6.31 15.57 7.74
C ALA A 224 7.41 15.88 6.72
N CYS A 225 7.88 14.86 6.00
CA CYS A 225 8.86 14.99 4.94
C CYS A 225 8.34 15.84 3.76
N LEU A 226 7.09 15.62 3.34
CA LEU A 226 6.45 16.42 2.29
C LEU A 226 6.18 17.86 2.74
N ALA A 227 5.92 18.10 4.02
CA ALA A 227 5.81 19.45 4.57
C ALA A 227 7.17 20.19 4.52
N ASP A 228 8.28 19.49 4.79
CA ASP A 228 9.64 20.06 4.61
C ASP A 228 9.93 20.36 3.14
N ALA A 229 9.62 19.43 2.22
CA ALA A 229 9.73 19.66 0.78
C ALA A 229 8.95 20.90 0.34
N ARG A 230 7.71 21.06 0.80
CA ARG A 230 6.89 22.25 0.57
C ARG A 230 7.57 23.54 1.04
N ALA A 231 8.14 23.50 2.25
CA ALA A 231 8.85 24.65 2.80
C ALA A 231 10.11 25.00 1.98
N ARG A 232 10.80 24.01 1.43
CA ARG A 232 11.94 24.19 0.52
C ARG A 232 11.50 24.80 -0.81
N ILE A 233 10.45 24.26 -1.43
CA ILE A 233 9.82 24.80 -2.65
C ILE A 233 9.41 26.26 -2.45
N GLY A 234 8.91 26.63 -1.27
CA GLY A 234 8.53 28.01 -0.94
C GLY A 234 9.69 29.01 -0.91
N ARG A 235 10.94 28.55 -0.88
CA ARG A 235 12.15 29.40 -0.96
C ARG A 235 12.61 29.61 -2.40
N ILE A 236 12.08 28.89 -3.36
CA ILE A 236 12.41 29.03 -4.77
C ILE A 236 11.79 30.35 -5.28
N PRO A 237 12.55 31.22 -5.93
CA PRO A 237 12.02 32.48 -6.48
C PRO A 237 10.91 32.21 -7.51
N VAL A 238 9.78 32.89 -7.36
CA VAL A 238 8.68 32.79 -8.32
C VAL A 238 9.06 33.56 -9.60
N ALA A 239 9.24 32.81 -10.68
CA ALA A 239 9.47 33.41 -11.98
C ALA A 239 8.15 33.51 -12.75
N HIS A 240 7.92 34.64 -13.45
CA HIS A 240 6.77 34.85 -14.35
C HIS A 240 5.38 34.67 -13.69
N GLY A 241 5.29 34.86 -12.36
CA GLY A 241 4.02 34.82 -11.63
C GLY A 241 3.44 33.41 -11.41
N GLN A 242 4.13 32.34 -11.80
CA GLN A 242 3.73 30.97 -11.53
C GLN A 242 4.61 30.37 -10.41
N PRO A 243 4.01 29.91 -9.30
CA PRO A 243 4.74 29.24 -8.24
C PRO A 243 5.27 27.88 -8.72
N PRO A 244 6.49 27.51 -8.32
CA PRO A 244 7.04 26.20 -8.64
C PRO A 244 6.20 25.08 -7.99
N ALA A 245 6.04 24.00 -8.73
CA ALA A 245 5.30 22.84 -8.29
C ALA A 245 5.91 21.56 -8.87
N THR A 246 5.57 20.43 -8.28
CA THR A 246 5.98 19.12 -8.78
C THR A 246 4.96 18.06 -8.42
N THR A 247 4.94 16.97 -9.19
CA THR A 247 4.30 15.71 -8.78
C THR A 247 5.23 14.93 -7.86
N LEU A 248 4.74 13.86 -7.30
CA LEU A 248 5.54 12.82 -6.66
C LEU A 248 4.78 11.50 -6.74
N SER A 249 5.44 10.45 -7.21
CA SER A 249 4.98 9.08 -7.07
C SER A 249 6.13 8.19 -6.63
N GLY A 250 5.89 7.23 -5.74
CA GLY A 250 6.97 6.38 -5.26
C GLY A 250 6.57 5.34 -4.24
N VAL A 251 7.56 4.54 -3.85
CA VAL A 251 7.44 3.51 -2.82
C VAL A 251 8.60 3.58 -1.84
N ILE A 252 8.29 3.28 -0.59
CA ILE A 252 9.27 3.15 0.48
C ILE A 252 9.16 1.72 1.01
N ALA A 253 10.27 0.97 0.93
CA ALA A 253 10.35 -0.33 1.57
C ALA A 253 10.57 -0.13 3.07
N THR A 254 9.60 -0.55 3.86
CA THR A 254 9.58 -0.38 5.31
C THR A 254 9.00 -1.60 6.01
N ARG A 255 8.93 -1.57 7.33
CA ARG A 255 8.21 -2.56 8.12
C ARG A 255 7.11 -1.84 8.89
N LEU A 256 5.88 -2.32 8.73
CA LEU A 256 4.75 -1.89 9.55
C LEU A 256 4.26 -3.11 10.33
N ASP A 257 4.20 -3.00 11.64
CA ASP A 257 3.85 -4.13 12.52
C ASP A 257 4.67 -5.41 12.22
N ASP A 258 5.98 -5.27 12.03
CA ASP A 258 6.90 -6.35 11.63
C ASP A 258 6.65 -6.95 10.22
N VAL A 259 5.74 -6.40 9.44
CA VAL A 259 5.46 -6.86 8.06
C VAL A 259 6.24 -6.02 7.07
N PRO A 260 7.11 -6.63 6.21
CA PRO A 260 7.72 -5.93 5.09
C PRO A 260 6.63 -5.32 4.20
N THR A 261 6.70 -4.01 3.97
CA THR A 261 5.62 -3.24 3.37
C THR A 261 6.16 -2.26 2.34
N TRP A 262 5.56 -2.22 1.15
CA TRP A 262 5.65 -1.09 0.26
C TRP A 262 4.73 0.01 0.78
N LEU A 263 5.28 1.09 1.31
CA LEU A 263 4.52 2.30 1.61
C LEU A 263 4.53 3.16 0.35
N ILE A 264 3.36 3.27 -0.30
CA ILE A 264 3.16 4.03 -1.54
C ILE A 264 2.86 5.47 -1.17
N VAL A 265 3.44 6.42 -1.91
CA VAL A 265 3.13 7.84 -1.83
C VAL A 265 2.81 8.38 -3.21
N ASN A 266 1.72 9.16 -3.33
CA ASN A 266 1.34 9.79 -4.60
C ASN A 266 0.73 11.17 -4.42
N ILE A 267 1.17 12.13 -5.24
CA ILE A 267 0.52 13.43 -5.48
C ILE A 267 0.83 13.87 -6.92
N GLY A 268 -0.20 14.06 -7.73
CA GLY A 268 -0.07 14.36 -9.17
C GLY A 268 -0.47 13.17 -10.04
N ASP A 269 0.04 13.12 -11.26
CA ASP A 269 -0.25 12.14 -12.31
C ASP A 269 0.97 11.30 -12.74
N SER A 270 2.09 11.43 -12.04
CA SER A 270 3.12 10.40 -12.03
C SER A 270 2.56 9.14 -11.39
N ARG A 271 2.98 7.95 -11.85
CA ARG A 271 2.30 6.71 -11.50
C ARG A 271 3.21 5.67 -10.88
N THR A 272 2.62 4.90 -9.98
CA THR A 272 3.21 3.66 -9.44
C THR A 272 2.35 2.47 -9.84
N TYR A 273 3.00 1.44 -10.39
CA TYR A 273 2.38 0.16 -10.78
C TYR A 273 3.03 -1.00 -10.05
N ARG A 274 2.28 -2.09 -9.93
CA ARG A 274 2.78 -3.40 -9.48
C ARG A 274 2.52 -4.43 -10.56
N LEU A 275 3.53 -5.16 -10.94
CA LEU A 275 3.42 -6.37 -11.75
C LEU A 275 3.61 -7.59 -10.84
N ASN A 276 2.67 -8.51 -10.89
CA ASN A 276 2.73 -9.80 -10.21
C ASN A 276 2.12 -10.91 -11.11
N SER A 277 1.78 -12.07 -10.52
CA SER A 277 1.10 -13.17 -11.24
C SER A 277 -0.24 -12.75 -11.85
N ASP A 278 -0.98 -11.86 -11.19
CA ASP A 278 -2.33 -11.45 -11.56
C ASP A 278 -2.33 -10.41 -12.70
N GLY A 279 -1.20 -9.77 -12.95
CA GLY A 279 -1.05 -8.79 -14.02
C GLY A 279 -0.34 -7.51 -13.60
N LEU A 280 -0.38 -6.52 -14.49
CA LEU A 280 0.03 -5.15 -14.21
C LEU A 280 -1.16 -4.39 -13.61
N GLN A 281 -0.97 -3.82 -12.45
CA GLN A 281 -1.96 -3.03 -11.73
C GLN A 281 -1.38 -1.64 -11.44
N GLN A 282 -2.08 -0.57 -11.83
CA GLN A 282 -1.79 0.77 -11.35
C GLN A 282 -2.21 0.85 -9.87
N LEU A 283 -1.26 1.22 -9.01
CA LEU A 283 -1.49 1.39 -7.58
C LEU A 283 -1.89 2.83 -7.23
N SER A 284 -1.27 3.82 -7.86
CA SER A 284 -1.61 5.23 -7.69
C SER A 284 -2.91 5.60 -8.40
N ILE A 285 -3.57 6.65 -7.92
CA ILE A 285 -4.69 7.29 -8.61
C ILE A 285 -4.22 8.66 -9.06
N ASP A 286 -4.41 8.97 -10.34
CA ASP A 286 -3.96 10.25 -10.89
C ASP A 286 -4.76 11.42 -10.30
N HIS A 287 -4.08 12.44 -9.85
CA HIS A 287 -4.72 13.69 -9.45
C HIS A 287 -4.83 14.63 -10.67
N SER A 288 -5.76 14.30 -11.55
CA SER A 288 -6.00 15.03 -12.79
C SER A 288 -7.50 15.24 -13.04
N ILE A 289 -7.86 16.29 -13.79
CA ILE A 289 -9.25 16.53 -14.17
C ILE A 289 -9.84 15.31 -14.90
N VAL A 290 -9.05 14.65 -15.72
CA VAL A 290 -9.49 13.49 -16.49
C VAL A 290 -9.86 12.33 -15.58
N GLN A 291 -9.08 12.08 -14.54
CA GLN A 291 -9.39 11.04 -13.55
C GLN A 291 -10.68 11.36 -12.80
N GLU A 292 -10.88 12.62 -12.38
CA GLU A 292 -12.13 13.04 -11.73
C GLU A 292 -13.36 12.85 -12.66
N LEU A 293 -13.21 13.11 -13.96
CA LEU A 293 -14.28 12.87 -14.93
C LEU A 293 -14.60 11.38 -15.11
N ILE A 294 -13.57 10.50 -15.06
CA ILE A 294 -13.74 9.05 -15.10
C ILE A 294 -14.47 8.58 -13.82
N ASP A 295 -14.06 9.05 -12.66
CA ASP A 295 -14.64 8.67 -11.38
C ASP A 295 -16.12 9.10 -11.25
N MET A 296 -16.47 10.25 -11.85
CA MET A 296 -17.85 10.72 -11.97
C MET A 296 -18.65 10.02 -13.10
N HIS A 297 -18.04 9.09 -13.84
CA HIS A 297 -18.62 8.45 -15.01
C HIS A 297 -19.05 9.45 -16.12
N ALA A 298 -18.38 10.59 -16.19
CA ALA A 298 -18.64 11.63 -17.19
C ALA A 298 -17.95 11.34 -18.52
N ILE A 299 -16.85 10.59 -18.52
CA ILE A 299 -16.15 10.08 -19.70
C ILE A 299 -15.78 8.61 -19.50
N ASP A 300 -15.60 7.88 -20.61
CA ASP A 300 -15.03 6.52 -20.58
C ASP A 300 -13.51 6.58 -20.40
N PRO A 301 -12.88 5.64 -19.66
CA PRO A 301 -11.42 5.57 -19.52
C PRO A 301 -10.66 5.57 -20.85
N SER A 302 -11.26 5.03 -21.92
CA SER A 302 -10.68 5.04 -23.28
C SER A 302 -10.57 6.44 -23.90
N GLU A 303 -11.40 7.39 -23.48
CA GLU A 303 -11.41 8.77 -23.96
C GLU A 303 -10.34 9.64 -23.26
N ALA A 304 -9.84 9.19 -22.13
CA ALA A 304 -8.89 9.93 -21.27
C ALA A 304 -7.65 10.42 -22.04
N ARG A 305 -7.05 9.54 -22.82
CA ARG A 305 -5.80 9.85 -23.57
C ARG A 305 -5.95 10.98 -24.58
N SER A 306 -7.12 11.16 -25.17
CA SER A 306 -7.42 12.19 -26.18
C SER A 306 -8.10 13.43 -25.61
N HIS A 307 -8.43 13.43 -24.31
CA HIS A 307 -9.19 14.52 -23.71
C HIS A 307 -8.39 15.84 -23.67
N PRO A 308 -9.02 16.99 -23.98
CA PRO A 308 -8.31 18.30 -24.00
C PRO A 308 -7.66 18.67 -22.67
N THR A 309 -8.22 18.25 -21.54
CA THR A 309 -7.73 18.56 -20.18
C THR A 309 -6.86 17.46 -19.60
N ARG A 310 -6.38 16.50 -20.39
CA ARG A 310 -5.62 15.34 -19.90
C ARG A 310 -4.35 15.69 -19.10
N ASN A 311 -3.79 16.88 -19.33
CA ASN A 311 -2.57 17.36 -18.65
C ASN A 311 -2.87 18.32 -17.51
N VAL A 312 -4.12 18.47 -17.06
CA VAL A 312 -4.49 19.39 -16.00
C VAL A 312 -4.54 18.67 -14.67
N LEU A 313 -3.58 18.98 -13.80
CA LEU A 313 -3.50 18.43 -12.46
C LEU A 313 -4.53 19.08 -11.53
N THR A 314 -5.12 18.30 -10.66
CA THR A 314 -5.99 18.76 -9.56
C THR A 314 -5.22 18.86 -8.25
N ARG A 315 -4.09 18.11 -8.12
CA ARG A 315 -3.19 18.19 -6.96
C ARG A 315 -1.74 18.12 -7.42
N ALA A 316 -0.88 18.93 -6.82
CA ALA A 316 0.57 18.91 -6.97
C ALA A 316 1.21 19.38 -5.66
N LEU A 317 2.47 19.03 -5.43
CA LEU A 317 3.24 19.55 -4.31
C LEU A 317 3.72 20.97 -4.64
N ARG A 318 3.23 21.95 -3.88
CA ARG A 318 3.51 23.38 -4.09
C ARG A 318 3.43 24.14 -2.76
N ALA A 319 4.10 25.29 -2.69
CA ALA A 319 4.22 26.04 -1.44
C ALA A 319 2.94 26.78 -1.04
N ASP A 320 2.22 27.33 -2.01
CA ASP A 320 1.09 28.25 -1.80
C ASP A 320 -0.24 27.56 -1.48
N ILE A 321 -0.38 26.27 -1.85
CA ILE A 321 -1.57 25.46 -1.56
C ILE A 321 -1.14 24.13 -0.96
N GLU A 322 -1.83 23.71 0.09
CA GLU A 322 -1.63 22.38 0.68
C GLU A 322 -2.65 21.39 0.15
N TYR A 323 -2.14 20.42 -0.60
CA TYR A 323 -2.91 19.26 -1.01
C TYR A 323 -2.39 18.03 -0.26
N PRO A 324 -3.28 17.18 0.28
CA PRO A 324 -2.85 15.93 0.88
C PRO A 324 -2.28 14.99 -0.19
N ALA A 325 -1.13 14.39 0.09
CA ALA A 325 -0.65 13.24 -0.67
C ALA A 325 -1.41 11.99 -0.23
N ASP A 326 -1.67 11.10 -1.17
CA ASP A 326 -2.18 9.77 -0.86
C ASP A 326 -1.02 8.91 -0.36
N VAL A 327 -1.20 8.26 0.80
CA VAL A 327 -0.20 7.37 1.42
C VAL A 327 -0.90 6.12 1.91
N TRP A 328 -0.42 4.94 1.49
CA TRP A 328 -0.96 3.66 1.94
C TRP A 328 0.07 2.54 1.81
N GLY A 329 -0.13 1.43 2.55
CA GLY A 329 0.79 0.31 2.61
C GLY A 329 0.26 -0.95 1.92
N LEU A 330 1.16 -1.67 1.23
CA LEU A 330 0.93 -3.01 0.72
C LEU A 330 2.04 -3.95 1.22
N PRO A 331 1.73 -5.21 1.61
CA PRO A 331 2.78 -6.18 1.91
C PRO A 331 3.71 -6.41 0.72
N ILE A 332 5.01 -6.46 0.99
CA ILE A 332 6.01 -6.86 -0.01
C ILE A 332 5.91 -8.37 -0.20
N ILE A 333 5.72 -8.81 -1.44
CA ILE A 333 5.71 -10.22 -1.82
C ILE A 333 6.92 -10.49 -2.71
N ALA A 334 7.64 -11.58 -2.44
CA ALA A 334 8.73 -12.02 -3.30
C ALA A 334 8.22 -12.24 -4.74
N GLY A 335 8.93 -11.66 -5.71
CA GLY A 335 8.50 -11.62 -7.10
C GLY A 335 7.71 -10.38 -7.49
N ASP A 336 7.41 -9.47 -6.55
CA ASP A 336 6.87 -8.16 -6.90
C ASP A 336 7.84 -7.38 -7.77
N ARG A 337 7.32 -6.80 -8.84
CA ARG A 337 8.01 -5.81 -9.66
C ARG A 337 7.21 -4.52 -9.64
N ILE A 338 7.78 -3.49 -9.05
CA ILE A 338 7.19 -2.15 -8.99
C ILE A 338 7.76 -1.31 -10.14
N LEU A 339 6.90 -0.58 -10.80
CA LEU A 339 7.28 0.48 -11.75
C LEU A 339 6.82 1.81 -11.17
N VAL A 340 7.71 2.80 -11.14
CA VAL A 340 7.38 4.20 -10.87
C VAL A 340 7.81 5.02 -12.09
N CYS A 341 6.93 5.90 -12.58
CA CYS A 341 7.24 6.68 -13.76
C CYS A 341 6.59 8.06 -13.76
N SER A 342 7.19 9.02 -14.46
CA SER A 342 6.54 10.26 -14.86
C SER A 342 5.52 10.01 -15.97
N ASP A 343 4.64 10.98 -16.21
CA ASP A 343 3.57 10.89 -17.19
C ASP A 343 4.08 10.79 -18.64
N GLY A 344 5.32 11.24 -18.91
CA GLY A 344 5.95 11.09 -20.22
C GLY A 344 6.10 9.65 -20.70
N LEU A 345 6.09 8.64 -19.78
CA LEU A 345 5.99 7.25 -20.20
C LEU A 345 4.56 6.92 -20.64
N THR A 346 3.58 7.17 -19.79
CA THR A 346 2.20 6.70 -19.96
C THR A 346 1.40 7.47 -21.01
N ARG A 347 1.87 8.64 -21.39
CA ARG A 347 1.37 9.40 -22.54
C ARG A 347 1.74 8.74 -23.85
N GLU A 348 2.93 8.18 -23.97
CA GLU A 348 3.47 7.64 -25.21
C GLU A 348 3.17 6.14 -25.39
N VAL A 349 3.23 5.36 -24.32
CA VAL A 349 3.04 3.90 -24.38
C VAL A 349 1.86 3.45 -23.52
N ASP A 350 1.21 2.37 -23.92
CA ASP A 350 0.07 1.81 -23.19
C ASP A 350 0.50 0.79 -22.12
N ASP A 351 -0.38 0.53 -21.16
CA ASP A 351 -0.14 -0.41 -20.07
C ASP A 351 0.12 -1.84 -20.57
N GLY A 352 -0.47 -2.21 -21.71
CA GLY A 352 -0.21 -3.53 -22.34
C GLY A 352 1.23 -3.64 -22.85
N PHE A 353 1.79 -2.57 -23.42
CA PHE A 353 3.19 -2.54 -23.79
C PHE A 353 4.10 -2.55 -22.57
N ILE A 354 3.79 -1.72 -21.57
CA ILE A 354 4.51 -1.69 -20.29
C ILE A 354 4.56 -3.10 -19.68
N SER A 355 3.42 -3.76 -19.56
CA SER A 355 3.32 -5.12 -19.03
C SER A 355 4.18 -6.13 -19.79
N ARG A 356 4.19 -6.07 -21.14
CA ARG A 356 5.02 -6.96 -21.97
C ARG A 356 6.51 -6.75 -21.72
N VAL A 357 6.97 -5.50 -21.64
CA VAL A 357 8.38 -5.17 -21.40
C VAL A 357 8.81 -5.67 -20.02
N LEU A 358 8.01 -5.36 -18.98
CA LEU A 358 8.29 -5.75 -17.60
C LEU A 358 8.36 -7.27 -17.42
N ARG A 359 7.57 -8.06 -18.18
CA ARG A 359 7.60 -9.52 -18.16
C ARG A 359 8.75 -10.11 -18.96
N ALA A 360 9.10 -9.47 -20.09
CA ALA A 360 10.09 -10.01 -21.03
C ALA A 360 11.53 -9.73 -20.62
N ILE A 361 11.78 -8.63 -19.89
CA ILE A 361 13.14 -8.19 -19.55
C ILE A 361 13.33 -8.29 -18.02
N PRO A 362 14.03 -9.33 -17.53
CA PRO A 362 14.24 -9.55 -16.11
C PRO A 362 15.11 -8.49 -15.43
N ASP A 363 16.12 -7.97 -16.11
CA ASP A 363 16.99 -6.93 -15.56
C ASP A 363 16.26 -5.59 -15.46
N PRO A 364 16.14 -4.99 -14.25
CA PRO A 364 15.35 -3.78 -14.05
C PRO A 364 15.91 -2.57 -14.80
N LEU A 365 17.24 -2.45 -14.94
CA LEU A 365 17.86 -1.35 -15.67
C LEU A 365 17.62 -1.47 -17.18
N ALA A 366 17.76 -2.67 -17.73
CA ALA A 366 17.48 -2.92 -19.14
C ALA A 366 15.99 -2.67 -19.47
N ALA A 367 15.08 -3.09 -18.58
CA ALA A 367 13.65 -2.86 -18.75
C ALA A 367 13.30 -1.34 -18.68
N ALA A 368 13.90 -0.59 -17.75
CA ALA A 368 13.74 0.86 -17.65
C ALA A 368 14.23 1.57 -18.93
N ASN A 369 15.43 1.22 -19.41
CA ASN A 369 15.96 1.77 -20.65
C ASN A 369 15.07 1.46 -21.87
N GLN A 370 14.52 0.24 -21.95
CA GLN A 370 13.62 -0.15 -23.04
C GLN A 370 12.32 0.65 -23.02
N LEU A 371 11.74 0.91 -21.82
CA LEU A 371 10.53 1.72 -21.70
C LEU A 371 10.78 3.19 -22.05
N VAL A 372 11.86 3.78 -21.56
CA VAL A 372 12.25 5.15 -21.93
C VAL A 372 12.48 5.27 -23.41
N LYS A 373 13.25 4.33 -24.00
CA LYS A 373 13.47 4.32 -25.46
C LYS A 373 12.14 4.25 -26.24
N ALA A 374 11.22 3.37 -25.83
CA ALA A 374 9.94 3.23 -26.50
C ALA A 374 9.11 4.51 -26.43
N ALA A 375 9.10 5.22 -25.31
CA ALA A 375 8.42 6.50 -25.17
C ALA A 375 9.04 7.58 -26.08
N VAL A 376 10.37 7.66 -26.13
CA VAL A 376 11.08 8.60 -27.01
C VAL A 376 10.82 8.29 -28.49
N ASP A 377 10.86 7.01 -28.89
CA ASP A 377 10.60 6.56 -30.25
C ASP A 377 9.13 6.83 -30.67
N ALA A 378 8.18 6.83 -29.73
CA ALA A 378 6.76 7.10 -29.97
C ALA A 378 6.42 8.58 -30.11
N GLY A 379 7.36 9.47 -29.80
CA GLY A 379 7.21 10.92 -29.95
C GLY A 379 8.04 11.72 -28.97
N GLY A 380 8.21 11.21 -27.74
CA GLY A 380 9.03 11.84 -26.72
C GLY A 380 8.62 13.29 -26.43
N HIS A 381 7.30 13.55 -26.34
CA HIS A 381 6.78 14.91 -26.21
C HIS A 381 7.08 15.55 -24.85
N ASP A 382 7.44 14.73 -23.86
CA ASP A 382 7.79 15.19 -22.52
C ASP A 382 9.04 14.51 -21.98
N ASN A 383 9.53 14.99 -20.82
CA ASN A 383 10.53 14.31 -20.03
C ASN A 383 10.00 12.92 -19.63
N VAL A 384 10.84 11.91 -19.62
CA VAL A 384 10.47 10.53 -19.34
C VAL A 384 11.42 9.95 -18.30
N THR A 385 10.89 9.60 -17.15
CA THR A 385 11.64 8.92 -16.08
C THR A 385 10.93 7.64 -15.70
N VAL A 386 11.69 6.54 -15.67
CA VAL A 386 11.23 5.19 -15.38
C VAL A 386 12.13 4.55 -14.35
N LEU A 387 11.55 4.10 -13.26
CA LEU A 387 12.20 3.40 -12.17
C LEU A 387 11.52 2.05 -11.96
N ILE A 388 12.29 0.98 -11.99
CA ILE A 388 11.82 -0.39 -11.78
C ILE A 388 12.48 -0.96 -10.55
N ILE A 389 11.70 -1.56 -9.65
CA ILE A 389 12.15 -2.11 -8.38
C ILE A 389 11.64 -3.55 -8.26
N ASP A 390 12.55 -4.49 -8.06
CA ASP A 390 12.26 -5.91 -7.87
C ASP A 390 12.47 -6.32 -6.43
N ALA A 391 11.48 -7.00 -5.85
CA ALA A 391 11.61 -7.66 -4.57
C ALA A 391 11.86 -9.16 -4.82
N THR A 392 13.07 -9.64 -4.48
CA THR A 392 13.45 -11.04 -4.64
C THR A 392 13.60 -11.73 -3.29
N GLU A 393 13.45 -13.07 -3.26
CA GLU A 393 13.76 -13.84 -2.06
C GLU A 393 15.26 -13.84 -1.79
N VAL A 394 15.65 -13.65 -0.52
CA VAL A 394 17.02 -13.93 -0.10
C VAL A 394 17.18 -15.44 -0.04
N GLN A 395 17.90 -16.03 -0.98
CA GLN A 395 18.35 -17.42 -0.88
C GLN A 395 19.28 -17.52 0.35
N ARG A 396 18.82 -18.15 1.44
CA ARG A 396 19.72 -18.55 2.51
C ARG A 396 20.66 -19.61 1.93
N VAL A 397 21.91 -19.24 1.74
CA VAL A 397 22.98 -20.24 1.51
C VAL A 397 23.00 -21.10 2.77
N ASN A 398 22.60 -22.36 2.64
CA ASN A 398 22.64 -23.33 3.72
C ASN A 398 24.14 -23.63 4.00
N PRO A 399 24.72 -23.27 5.15
CA PRO A 399 26.14 -23.47 5.40
C PRO A 399 26.55 -24.95 5.57
N ALA A 400 25.63 -25.89 5.30
CA ALA A 400 25.87 -27.33 5.46
C ALA A 400 26.35 -28.04 4.19
N THR A 401 26.70 -27.33 3.10
CA THR A 401 27.20 -27.92 1.84
C THR A 401 28.49 -27.24 1.35
N ALA A 402 29.31 -26.72 2.26
CA ALA A 402 30.69 -26.31 1.96
C ALA A 402 31.70 -27.21 2.71
#